data_9d677d3b24df59ef43b8698aad631de0
#
_entry.id   9d677d3b24df59ef43b8698aad631de0
#
_cell.length_a   1.000
_cell.length_b   1.000
_cell.length_c   1.000
_cell.angle_alpha   90.00
_cell.angle_beta   90.00
_cell.angle_gamma   90.00
#
_symmetry.space_group_name_H-M   'P 1'
#
loop_
_entity.id
_entity.type
_entity.pdbx_description
1 polymer ?
#
loop_
_entity_poly.entity_id
_entity_poly.type
_entity_poly.pdbx_seq_one_letter_code
_entity_poly.pdbx_strand_id
1 'polypeptide(L)'
;KLAAMIRCDTTSYANVYDPERFERFHAQLEQLFPLVHEKLERTVIDGNLLFCWKGKAHDRPIVLMSHQDVVPAEGTWSHAPFSGDIADGKVWGRGASDTKASLMAFFQAVEELLAAGYEPANDVYLSSSCTEEWAGDGAPKLVAELKRRGVRPFLVCDEGGGIITEPIGGIPGNFAMVGVFEKGKADVKFTARSNGGHASAPMANSPIARLSAFVTDVEKHDPFRRKFLPEVSAMFARLAPYAPFGLRLVMGNLWLFQPLMKLVLPRVSAQAGAMLHTTIAFTMQKGSDACNVIP
;
A
#
# COMPACT_ATOMS: atom_id res chain seq x y z
N LYS A 1 -22.56 -2.43 -6.08
CA LYS A 1 -21.66 -1.38 -6.54
C LYS A 1 -20.23 -1.93 -6.71
N LEU A 2 -19.59 -2.52 -5.68
CA LEU A 2 -18.22 -3.05 -5.78
C LEU A 2 -18.02 -3.97 -6.99
N ALA A 3 -18.93 -4.93 -7.21
CA ALA A 3 -18.88 -5.82 -8.36
C ALA A 3 -18.86 -5.07 -9.71
N ALA A 4 -19.62 -3.97 -9.83
CA ALA A 4 -19.62 -3.14 -11.02
C ALA A 4 -18.27 -2.39 -11.21
N MET A 5 -17.67 -1.92 -10.12
CA MET A 5 -16.33 -1.30 -10.16
C MET A 5 -15.25 -2.31 -10.55
N ILE A 6 -15.35 -3.57 -10.07
CA ILE A 6 -14.39 -4.64 -10.42
C ILE A 6 -14.46 -4.98 -11.92
N ARG A 7 -15.65 -4.95 -12.54
CA ARG A 7 -15.80 -5.19 -13.98
C ARG A 7 -15.07 -4.19 -14.87
N CYS A 8 -14.76 -3.02 -14.36
CA CYS A 8 -13.90 -2.07 -15.06
C CYS A 8 -12.43 -2.48 -14.84
N ASP A 9 -11.78 -2.95 -15.90
CA ASP A 9 -10.32 -3.16 -15.88
C ASP A 9 -9.61 -1.82 -15.76
N THR A 10 -8.96 -1.59 -14.63
CA THR A 10 -8.13 -0.41 -14.35
C THR A 10 -6.68 -0.79 -14.12
N THR A 11 -6.20 -1.85 -14.78
CA THR A 11 -4.79 -2.26 -14.70
C THR A 11 -3.87 -1.13 -15.12
N SER A 12 -2.91 -0.80 -14.27
CA SER A 12 -1.88 0.19 -14.53
C SER A 12 -0.52 -0.46 -14.79
N TYR A 13 0.32 0.23 -15.53
CA TYR A 13 1.68 -0.20 -15.85
C TYR A 13 2.63 0.99 -15.78
N ALA A 14 3.86 0.76 -15.32
CA ALA A 14 4.88 1.79 -15.33
C ALA A 14 5.10 2.37 -16.73
N ASN A 15 5.07 3.69 -16.82
CA ASN A 15 5.29 4.44 -18.07
C ASN A 15 4.26 4.18 -19.19
N VAL A 16 3.12 3.61 -18.89
CA VAL A 16 2.02 3.41 -19.82
C VAL A 16 0.76 4.02 -19.22
N TYR A 17 0.25 5.09 -19.84
CA TYR A 17 -1.01 5.70 -19.44
C TYR A 17 -2.07 5.45 -20.52
N ASP A 18 -3.17 4.81 -20.10
CA ASP A 18 -4.34 4.53 -20.92
C ASP A 18 -5.53 5.37 -20.39
N PRO A 19 -5.75 6.57 -20.95
CA PRO A 19 -6.82 7.45 -20.48
C PRO A 19 -8.21 6.85 -20.63
N GLU A 20 -8.49 6.13 -21.72
CA GLU A 20 -9.82 5.57 -21.98
C GLU A 20 -10.25 4.55 -20.92
N ARG A 21 -9.27 3.81 -20.35
CA ARG A 21 -9.50 2.84 -19.28
C ARG A 21 -10.04 3.52 -18.03
N PHE A 22 -9.42 4.62 -17.64
CA PHE A 22 -9.83 5.38 -16.46
C PHE A 22 -11.09 6.21 -16.71
N GLU A 23 -11.28 6.74 -17.91
CA GLU A 23 -12.51 7.44 -18.30
C GLU A 23 -13.74 6.52 -18.21
N ARG A 24 -13.63 5.26 -18.66
CA ARG A 24 -14.69 4.24 -18.48
C ARG A 24 -15.00 3.99 -17.01
N PHE A 25 -13.96 3.90 -16.18
CA PHE A 25 -14.13 3.71 -14.74
C PHE A 25 -14.78 4.93 -14.09
N HIS A 26 -14.38 6.15 -14.48
CA HIS A 26 -14.99 7.39 -13.98
C HIS A 26 -16.47 7.49 -14.34
N ALA A 27 -16.83 7.13 -15.57
CA ALA A 27 -18.23 7.07 -15.97
C ALA A 27 -19.03 6.04 -15.16
N GLN A 28 -18.41 4.90 -14.81
CA GLN A 28 -19.04 3.92 -13.92
C GLN A 28 -19.22 4.46 -12.49
N LEU A 29 -18.24 5.21 -11.95
CA LEU A 29 -18.37 5.86 -10.64
C LEU A 29 -19.51 6.88 -10.62
N GLU A 30 -19.64 7.67 -11.68
CA GLU A 30 -20.74 8.65 -11.80
C GLU A 30 -22.11 7.99 -11.80
N GLN A 31 -22.27 6.87 -12.50
CA GLN A 31 -23.52 6.08 -12.46
C GLN A 31 -23.82 5.48 -11.09
N LEU A 32 -22.80 5.05 -10.36
CA LEU A 32 -22.94 4.40 -9.05
C LEU A 32 -23.16 5.39 -7.89
N PHE A 33 -22.65 6.62 -8.03
CA PHE A 33 -22.61 7.64 -7.00
C PHE A 33 -23.02 9.01 -7.57
N PRO A 34 -24.26 9.16 -8.04
CA PRO A 34 -24.71 10.37 -8.73
C PRO A 34 -24.70 11.63 -7.83
N LEU A 35 -25.03 11.53 -6.55
CA LEU A 35 -25.01 12.69 -5.66
C LEU A 35 -23.58 13.18 -5.38
N VAL A 36 -22.63 12.29 -5.25
CA VAL A 36 -21.20 12.67 -5.14
C VAL A 36 -20.78 13.49 -6.36
N HIS A 37 -21.16 13.07 -7.56
CA HIS A 37 -20.79 13.77 -8.79
C HIS A 37 -21.60 15.05 -9.04
N GLU A 38 -22.83 15.13 -8.55
CA GLU A 38 -23.66 16.32 -8.64
C GLU A 38 -23.27 17.40 -7.63
N LYS A 39 -22.96 17.01 -6.38
CA LYS A 39 -22.83 17.93 -5.24
C LYS A 39 -21.40 18.32 -4.90
N LEU A 40 -20.42 17.49 -5.23
CA LEU A 40 -19.01 17.75 -4.91
C LEU A 40 -18.30 18.42 -6.09
N GLU A 41 -17.36 19.30 -5.77
CA GLU A 41 -16.44 19.84 -6.78
C GLU A 41 -15.48 18.74 -7.23
N ARG A 42 -15.56 18.34 -8.49
CA ARG A 42 -14.71 17.31 -9.11
C ARG A 42 -13.56 17.94 -9.89
N THR A 43 -12.35 17.45 -9.69
CA THR A 43 -11.17 17.78 -10.48
C THR A 43 -10.52 16.49 -10.96
N VAL A 44 -10.14 16.45 -12.23
CA VAL A 44 -9.40 15.34 -12.86
C VAL A 44 -8.02 15.84 -13.28
N ILE A 45 -6.97 15.12 -12.88
CA ILE A 45 -5.59 15.44 -13.21
C ILE A 45 -4.92 14.17 -13.73
N ASP A 46 -4.73 14.08 -15.04
CA ASP A 46 -4.11 12.92 -15.71
C ASP A 46 -4.72 11.57 -15.22
N GLY A 47 -6.06 11.48 -15.20
CA GLY A 47 -6.79 10.31 -14.74
C GLY A 47 -6.95 10.18 -13.22
N ASN A 48 -6.26 10.99 -12.42
CA ASN A 48 -6.44 11.02 -10.98
C ASN A 48 -7.66 11.87 -10.60
N LEU A 49 -8.40 11.47 -9.58
CA LEU A 49 -9.61 12.13 -9.13
C LEU A 49 -9.40 12.85 -7.80
N LEU A 50 -9.90 14.08 -7.72
CA LEU A 50 -10.03 14.82 -6.48
C LEU A 50 -11.44 15.40 -6.39
N PHE A 51 -12.19 14.99 -5.38
CA PHE A 51 -13.49 15.59 -5.06
C PHE A 51 -13.36 16.41 -3.80
N CYS A 52 -14.07 17.53 -3.74
CA CYS A 52 -14.15 18.39 -2.57
C CYS A 52 -15.62 18.55 -2.13
N TRP A 53 -15.94 18.04 -0.97
CA TRP A 53 -17.19 18.31 -0.28
C TRP A 53 -16.97 19.44 0.70
N LYS A 54 -17.49 20.62 0.36
CA LYS A 54 -17.40 21.81 1.19
C LYS A 54 -18.13 21.63 2.51
N GLY A 55 -17.45 21.93 3.60
CA GLY A 55 -18.02 21.95 4.94
C GLY A 55 -18.34 23.36 5.43
N LYS A 56 -18.84 23.44 6.68
CA LYS A 56 -19.15 24.71 7.36
C LYS A 56 -17.90 25.51 7.68
N ALA A 57 -16.76 24.83 7.90
CA ALA A 57 -15.46 25.40 8.15
C ALA A 57 -14.41 24.76 7.23
N HIS A 58 -13.24 25.41 7.09
CA HIS A 58 -12.18 25.00 6.15
C HIS A 58 -10.81 24.84 6.80
N ASP A 59 -10.73 25.00 8.11
CA ASP A 59 -9.47 25.04 8.87
C ASP A 59 -8.94 23.65 9.25
N ARG A 60 -9.80 22.63 9.24
CA ARG A 60 -9.46 21.24 9.59
C ARG A 60 -9.96 20.24 8.55
N PRO A 61 -9.59 20.38 7.28
CA PRO A 61 -10.04 19.48 6.23
C PRO A 61 -9.50 18.06 6.45
N ILE A 62 -10.26 17.06 6.01
CA ILE A 62 -9.83 15.67 5.98
C ILE A 62 -9.69 15.20 4.54
N VAL A 63 -8.75 14.29 4.30
CA VAL A 63 -8.54 13.65 3.01
C VAL A 63 -8.72 12.15 3.18
N LEU A 64 -9.63 11.57 2.42
CA LEU A 64 -9.85 10.14 2.31
C LEU A 64 -9.23 9.68 0.98
N MET A 65 -8.19 8.85 1.07
CA MET A 65 -7.43 8.39 -0.09
C MET A 65 -7.74 6.93 -0.39
N SER A 66 -7.81 6.62 -1.66
CA SER A 66 -7.92 5.23 -2.13
C SER A 66 -7.63 5.20 -3.63
N HIS A 67 -6.70 4.36 -4.08
CA HIS A 67 -6.37 4.29 -5.49
C HIS A 67 -7.44 3.54 -6.30
N GLN A 68 -7.46 3.80 -7.60
CA GLN A 68 -8.42 3.23 -8.54
C GLN A 68 -7.79 2.20 -9.48
N ASP A 69 -6.47 2.22 -9.60
CA ASP A 69 -5.73 1.27 -10.42
C ASP A 69 -5.55 -0.09 -9.70
N VAL A 70 -5.13 -1.07 -10.46
CA VAL A 70 -4.88 -2.43 -9.98
C VAL A 70 -3.67 -3.01 -10.71
N VAL A 71 -2.95 -3.94 -10.06
CA VAL A 71 -1.87 -4.70 -10.69
C VAL A 71 -2.42 -5.65 -11.77
N PRO A 72 -1.58 -6.08 -12.74
CA PRO A 72 -1.93 -7.10 -13.73
C PRO A 72 -2.49 -8.37 -13.08
N ALA A 73 -3.44 -8.99 -13.76
CA ALA A 73 -4.04 -10.24 -13.32
C ALA A 73 -3.43 -11.41 -14.11
N GLU A 74 -2.32 -11.93 -13.61
CA GLU A 74 -1.62 -13.07 -14.20
C GLU A 74 -2.05 -14.40 -13.57
N GLY A 75 -1.75 -15.51 -14.25
CA GLY A 75 -1.98 -16.86 -13.75
C GLY A 75 -3.43 -17.36 -13.90
N THR A 76 -3.76 -18.43 -13.18
CA THR A 76 -5.07 -19.07 -13.21
C THR A 76 -5.94 -18.56 -12.06
N TRP A 77 -7.17 -18.18 -12.37
CA TRP A 77 -8.12 -17.64 -11.41
C TRP A 77 -9.34 -18.54 -11.30
N SER A 78 -9.88 -18.69 -10.09
CA SER A 78 -11.14 -19.43 -9.85
C SER A 78 -12.35 -18.72 -10.46
N HIS A 79 -12.33 -17.38 -10.47
CA HIS A 79 -13.27 -16.50 -11.16
C HIS A 79 -12.49 -15.55 -12.04
N ALA A 80 -13.00 -15.17 -13.20
CA ALA A 80 -12.28 -14.26 -14.10
C ALA A 80 -11.92 -12.95 -13.36
N PRO A 81 -10.70 -12.42 -13.53
CA PRO A 81 -10.19 -11.29 -12.72
C PRO A 81 -11.09 -10.05 -12.68
N PHE A 82 -11.79 -9.79 -13.76
CA PHE A 82 -12.69 -8.65 -13.92
C PHE A 82 -14.16 -9.06 -14.09
N SER A 83 -14.56 -10.25 -13.59
CA SER A 83 -15.95 -10.69 -13.64
C SER A 83 -16.85 -9.94 -12.64
N GLY A 84 -16.29 -9.57 -11.48
CA GLY A 84 -17.08 -9.04 -10.38
C GLY A 84 -18.17 -10.04 -9.92
N ASP A 85 -17.86 -11.33 -9.93
CA ASP A 85 -18.79 -12.37 -9.51
C ASP A 85 -19.13 -12.23 -8.03
N ILE A 86 -20.40 -12.51 -7.72
CA ILE A 86 -20.89 -12.58 -6.34
C ILE A 86 -21.25 -14.03 -6.08
N ALA A 87 -20.38 -14.73 -5.38
CA ALA A 87 -20.53 -16.16 -5.07
C ALA A 87 -20.00 -16.46 -3.67
N ASP A 88 -20.61 -17.41 -2.98
CA ASP A 88 -20.20 -17.88 -1.64
C ASP A 88 -20.10 -16.75 -0.59
N GLY A 89 -20.96 -15.74 -0.68
CA GLY A 89 -20.95 -14.57 0.21
C GLY A 89 -19.78 -13.61 -0.01
N LYS A 90 -19.09 -13.71 -1.16
CA LYS A 90 -17.89 -12.92 -1.51
C LYS A 90 -18.11 -12.21 -2.84
N VAL A 91 -17.39 -11.10 -3.02
CA VAL A 91 -17.22 -10.45 -4.32
C VAL A 91 -15.83 -10.82 -4.84
N TRP A 92 -15.78 -11.46 -6.00
CA TRP A 92 -14.56 -11.97 -6.60
C TRP A 92 -14.02 -11.03 -7.66
N GLY A 93 -12.72 -10.84 -7.68
CA GLY A 93 -12.00 -10.17 -8.75
C GLY A 93 -10.83 -9.31 -8.28
N ARG A 94 -9.99 -8.88 -9.23
CA ARG A 94 -8.86 -8.00 -9.03
C ARG A 94 -9.35 -6.63 -8.54
N GLY A 95 -8.74 -6.09 -7.46
CA GLY A 95 -9.17 -4.84 -6.83
C GLY A 95 -10.30 -5.00 -5.80
N ALA A 96 -10.81 -6.23 -5.55
CA ALA A 96 -11.86 -6.47 -4.56
C ALA A 96 -11.42 -6.14 -3.13
N SER A 97 -10.14 -6.31 -2.82
CA SER A 97 -9.53 -5.96 -1.54
C SER A 97 -8.65 -4.72 -1.68
N ASP A 98 -7.78 -4.72 -2.66
CA ASP A 98 -6.77 -3.71 -2.93
C ASP A 98 -7.10 -2.99 -4.26
N THR A 99 -7.69 -1.73 -4.27
CA THR A 99 -8.38 -1.16 -3.08
C THR A 99 -9.73 -0.53 -3.48
N LYS A 100 -10.38 -1.07 -4.57
CA LYS A 100 -11.72 -0.60 -5.00
C LYS A 100 -12.78 -0.73 -3.89
N ALA A 101 -12.57 -1.65 -2.92
CA ALA A 101 -13.47 -1.76 -1.77
C ALA A 101 -13.42 -0.51 -0.90
N SER A 102 -12.24 0.02 -0.60
CA SER A 102 -12.08 1.26 0.18
C SER A 102 -12.62 2.46 -0.59
N LEU A 103 -12.32 2.55 -1.89
CA LEU A 103 -12.86 3.58 -2.78
C LEU A 103 -14.40 3.55 -2.77
N MET A 104 -15.00 2.37 -2.94
CA MET A 104 -16.44 2.19 -2.87
C MET A 104 -17.01 2.60 -1.52
N ALA A 105 -16.34 2.25 -0.42
CA ALA A 105 -16.81 2.57 0.93
C ALA A 105 -16.83 4.08 1.18
N PHE A 106 -15.79 4.82 0.78
CA PHE A 106 -15.76 6.28 0.92
C PHE A 106 -16.84 6.95 0.08
N PHE A 107 -16.98 6.57 -1.18
CA PHE A 107 -18.00 7.12 -2.06
C PHE A 107 -19.41 6.80 -1.58
N GLN A 108 -19.64 5.56 -1.11
CA GLN A 108 -20.95 5.14 -0.58
C GLN A 108 -21.32 5.90 0.68
N ALA A 109 -20.39 6.07 1.61
CA ALA A 109 -20.64 6.83 2.83
C ALA A 109 -20.99 8.29 2.52
N VAL A 110 -20.28 8.93 1.60
CA VAL A 110 -20.58 10.31 1.19
C VAL A 110 -21.92 10.40 0.47
N GLU A 111 -22.21 9.45 -0.45
CA GLU A 111 -23.48 9.37 -1.16
C GLU A 111 -24.68 9.29 -0.20
N GLU A 112 -24.59 8.42 0.82
CA GLU A 112 -25.65 8.25 1.83
C GLU A 112 -25.81 9.48 2.72
N LEU A 113 -24.70 10.11 3.12
CA LEU A 113 -24.73 11.33 3.91
C LEU A 113 -25.32 12.51 3.13
N LEU A 114 -24.99 12.63 1.83
CA LEU A 114 -25.60 13.62 0.94
C LEU A 114 -27.10 13.38 0.76
N ALA A 115 -27.52 12.13 0.57
CA ALA A 115 -28.92 11.76 0.49
C ALA A 115 -29.70 12.09 1.78
N ALA A 116 -29.03 12.00 2.94
CA ALA A 116 -29.59 12.39 4.23
C ALA A 116 -29.55 13.91 4.50
N GLY A 117 -29.04 14.72 3.58
CA GLY A 117 -28.91 16.18 3.75
C GLY A 117 -27.83 16.59 4.76
N TYR A 118 -26.86 15.73 5.03
CA TYR A 118 -25.79 16.04 5.97
C TYR A 118 -24.81 17.07 5.40
N GLU A 119 -24.44 18.04 6.21
CA GLU A 119 -23.36 18.98 5.93
C GLU A 119 -22.16 18.69 6.84
N PRO A 120 -20.95 18.45 6.30
CA PRO A 120 -19.77 18.18 7.11
C PRO A 120 -19.33 19.46 7.89
N ALA A 121 -18.77 19.25 9.07
CA ALA A 121 -18.24 20.34 9.88
C ALA A 121 -17.05 21.05 9.22
N ASN A 122 -16.21 20.28 8.52
CA ASN A 122 -15.06 20.76 7.74
C ASN A 122 -15.05 20.13 6.37
N ASP A 123 -14.25 20.68 5.45
CA ASP A 123 -14.10 20.14 4.11
C ASP A 123 -13.64 18.68 4.13
N VAL A 124 -14.26 17.87 3.27
CA VAL A 124 -13.88 16.47 3.03
C VAL A 124 -13.40 16.33 1.60
N TYR A 125 -12.20 15.82 1.43
CA TYR A 125 -11.63 15.51 0.13
C TYR A 125 -11.63 14.01 -0.10
N LEU A 126 -12.12 13.56 -1.27
CA LEU A 126 -11.90 12.20 -1.76
C LEU A 126 -10.80 12.26 -2.80
N SER A 127 -9.71 11.55 -2.58
CA SER A 127 -8.51 11.57 -3.41
C SER A 127 -8.26 10.17 -3.96
N SER A 128 -8.21 10.02 -5.29
CA SER A 128 -8.01 8.71 -5.91
C SER A 128 -6.97 8.75 -7.02
N SER A 129 -5.83 8.10 -6.77
CA SER A 129 -4.75 7.94 -7.74
C SER A 129 -5.05 6.82 -8.73
N CYS A 130 -4.53 6.95 -9.95
CA CYS A 130 -4.57 5.91 -10.98
C CYS A 130 -3.20 5.29 -11.30
N THR A 131 -2.21 5.50 -10.43
CA THR A 131 -0.82 5.05 -10.62
C THR A 131 -0.16 4.62 -9.32
N GLU A 132 -0.94 4.17 -8.34
CA GLU A 132 -0.43 3.76 -7.03
C GLU A 132 0.42 2.49 -7.17
N GLU A 133 -0.10 1.48 -7.84
CA GLU A 133 0.43 0.11 -7.91
C GLU A 133 1.87 0.01 -8.47
N TRP A 134 2.34 1.03 -9.14
CA TRP A 134 3.73 1.12 -9.60
C TRP A 134 4.48 2.35 -9.07
N ALA A 135 3.95 2.97 -7.98
CA ALA A 135 4.51 4.16 -7.34
C ALA A 135 4.70 5.34 -8.32
N GLY A 136 3.68 5.58 -9.15
CA GLY A 136 3.66 6.66 -10.13
C GLY A 136 3.43 8.04 -9.52
N ASP A 137 3.23 9.03 -10.35
CA ASP A 137 3.13 10.44 -9.96
C ASP A 137 1.70 10.91 -9.61
N GLY A 138 0.72 10.00 -9.60
CA GLY A 138 -0.68 10.35 -9.36
C GLY A 138 -0.92 11.00 -8.00
N ALA A 139 -0.52 10.34 -6.91
CA ALA A 139 -0.65 10.91 -5.57
C ALA A 139 0.17 12.21 -5.40
N PRO A 140 1.44 12.32 -5.86
CA PRO A 140 2.15 13.59 -5.92
C PRO A 140 1.41 14.73 -6.63
N LYS A 141 0.75 14.46 -7.76
CA LYS A 141 -0.05 15.45 -8.50
C LYS A 141 -1.26 15.94 -7.69
N LEU A 142 -1.97 15.02 -7.03
CA LEU A 142 -3.10 15.35 -6.17
C LEU A 142 -2.65 16.19 -4.96
N VAL A 143 -1.52 15.84 -4.35
CA VAL A 143 -0.89 16.64 -3.27
C VAL A 143 -0.50 18.03 -3.75
N ALA A 144 0.07 18.15 -4.95
CA ALA A 144 0.40 19.45 -5.53
C ALA A 144 -0.84 20.32 -5.74
N GLU A 145 -1.96 19.73 -6.17
CA GLU A 145 -3.23 20.43 -6.32
C GLU A 145 -3.82 20.86 -4.98
N LEU A 146 -3.82 20.01 -3.96
CA LEU A 146 -4.23 20.38 -2.61
C LEU A 146 -3.36 21.55 -2.08
N LYS A 147 -2.04 21.49 -2.29
CA LYS A 147 -1.12 22.56 -1.91
C LYS A 147 -1.43 23.87 -2.68
N ARG A 148 -1.71 23.79 -3.99
CA ARG A 148 -2.10 24.95 -4.81
C ARG A 148 -3.38 25.63 -4.27
N ARG A 149 -4.32 24.84 -3.75
CA ARG A 149 -5.56 25.32 -3.09
C ARG A 149 -5.32 25.83 -1.67
N GLY A 150 -4.12 25.73 -1.13
CA GLY A 150 -3.81 26.11 0.26
C GLY A 150 -4.35 25.14 1.31
N VAL A 151 -4.74 23.92 0.90
CA VAL A 151 -5.29 22.90 1.79
C VAL A 151 -4.18 22.29 2.63
N ARG A 152 -4.37 22.31 3.96
CA ARG A 152 -3.52 21.64 4.94
C ARG A 152 -4.37 20.62 5.70
N PRO A 153 -4.33 19.34 5.34
CA PRO A 153 -5.14 18.33 5.97
C PRO A 153 -4.89 18.23 7.48
N PHE A 154 -5.97 18.19 8.25
CA PHE A 154 -5.92 17.82 9.67
C PHE A 154 -5.73 16.30 9.82
N LEU A 155 -6.34 15.52 8.93
CA LEU A 155 -6.26 14.08 8.88
C LEU A 155 -6.18 13.63 7.43
N VAL A 156 -5.30 12.67 7.17
CA VAL A 156 -5.29 11.88 5.94
C VAL A 156 -5.56 10.44 6.34
N CYS A 157 -6.57 9.83 5.72
CA CYS A 157 -6.88 8.42 5.85
C CYS A 157 -6.64 7.76 4.49
N ASP A 158 -5.73 6.83 4.46
CA ASP A 158 -5.36 6.06 3.28
C ASP A 158 -5.71 4.59 3.51
N GLU A 159 -5.35 3.74 2.58
CA GLU A 159 -5.48 2.29 2.71
C GLU A 159 -4.53 1.71 3.77
N GLY A 160 -4.69 0.43 4.06
CA GLY A 160 -3.89 -0.30 5.05
C GLY A 160 -4.64 -0.51 6.37
N GLY A 161 -4.10 -1.41 7.18
CA GLY A 161 -4.78 -1.86 8.37
C GLY A 161 -5.94 -2.81 8.06
N GLY A 162 -6.86 -2.92 9.01
CA GLY A 162 -8.03 -3.78 8.89
C GLY A 162 -8.44 -4.44 10.20
N ILE A 163 -9.53 -5.21 10.16
CA ILE A 163 -9.93 -6.03 11.30
C ILE A 163 -9.26 -7.40 11.14
N ILE A 164 -8.33 -7.70 12.04
CA ILE A 164 -7.55 -8.94 12.01
C ILE A 164 -7.99 -9.82 13.16
N THR A 165 -8.33 -11.06 12.84
CA THR A 165 -8.62 -12.10 13.84
C THR A 165 -7.28 -12.69 14.30
N GLU A 166 -7.07 -12.74 15.60
CA GLU A 166 -5.85 -13.29 16.22
C GLU A 166 -4.55 -12.67 15.65
N PRO A 167 -4.33 -11.36 15.78
CA PRO A 167 -3.22 -10.64 15.13
C PRO A 167 -1.83 -11.15 15.56
N ILE A 168 -1.74 -11.77 16.73
CA ILE A 168 -0.56 -12.47 17.23
C ILE A 168 -1.05 -13.81 17.77
N GLY A 169 -0.40 -14.91 17.40
CA GLY A 169 -0.79 -16.25 17.81
C GLY A 169 -1.00 -16.36 19.32
N GLY A 170 -2.17 -16.86 19.73
CA GLY A 170 -2.58 -16.97 21.12
C GLY A 170 -3.27 -15.73 21.73
N ILE A 171 -3.53 -14.68 20.94
CA ILE A 171 -4.37 -13.55 21.35
C ILE A 171 -5.73 -13.69 20.65
N PRO A 172 -6.77 -14.19 21.35
CA PRO A 172 -8.07 -14.41 20.73
C PRO A 172 -8.82 -13.10 20.52
N GLY A 173 -9.66 -13.05 19.47
CA GLY A 173 -10.57 -11.94 19.19
C GLY A 173 -10.26 -11.21 17.90
N ASN A 174 -11.11 -10.21 17.61
CA ASN A 174 -11.01 -9.36 16.43
C ASN A 174 -10.46 -8.00 16.84
N PHE A 175 -9.43 -7.53 16.15
CA PHE A 175 -8.76 -6.28 16.45
C PHE A 175 -8.74 -5.37 15.22
N ALA A 176 -9.27 -4.16 15.37
CA ALA A 176 -9.10 -3.11 14.36
C ALA A 176 -7.66 -2.59 14.43
N MET A 177 -6.85 -2.97 13.47
CA MET A 177 -5.46 -2.54 13.35
C MET A 177 -5.42 -1.29 12.46
N VAL A 178 -5.05 -0.15 13.06
CA VAL A 178 -4.91 1.13 12.36
C VAL A 178 -3.43 1.40 12.16
N GLY A 179 -2.98 1.50 10.92
CA GLY A 179 -1.63 1.92 10.57
C GLY A 179 -1.49 3.42 10.86
N VAL A 180 -0.59 3.77 11.78
CA VAL A 180 -0.29 5.17 12.15
C VAL A 180 1.11 5.60 11.75
N PHE A 181 1.87 4.68 11.15
CA PHE A 181 3.22 4.88 10.70
C PHE A 181 3.54 3.94 9.54
N GLU A 182 4.16 4.47 8.50
CA GLU A 182 4.65 3.72 7.35
C GLU A 182 6.14 3.94 7.16
N LYS A 183 6.87 2.90 6.76
CA LYS A 183 8.28 3.00 6.40
C LYS A 183 8.44 3.61 5.03
N GLY A 184 9.42 4.50 4.86
CA GLY A 184 9.80 4.96 3.54
C GLY A 184 10.29 3.81 2.66
N LYS A 185 10.01 3.88 1.34
CA LYS A 185 10.50 2.98 0.30
C LYS A 185 11.59 3.68 -0.50
N ALA A 186 12.62 2.93 -0.89
CA ALA A 186 13.62 3.37 -1.85
C ALA A 186 14.05 2.20 -2.72
N ASP A 187 14.20 2.46 -4.02
CA ASP A 187 14.80 1.51 -4.95
C ASP A 187 16.29 1.82 -5.06
N VAL A 188 17.13 0.81 -4.81
CA VAL A 188 18.59 0.96 -4.79
C VAL A 188 19.19 0.02 -5.81
N LYS A 189 20.00 0.57 -6.73
CA LYS A 189 20.71 -0.21 -7.75
C LYS A 189 22.17 -0.36 -7.38
N PHE A 190 22.61 -1.58 -7.14
CA PHE A 190 24.02 -1.93 -6.97
C PHE A 190 24.63 -2.33 -8.31
N THR A 191 25.77 -1.76 -8.67
CA THR A 191 26.43 -2.04 -9.94
C THR A 191 27.88 -2.44 -9.72
N ALA A 192 28.25 -3.62 -10.18
CA ALA A 192 29.66 -4.04 -10.32
C ALA A 192 30.08 -3.91 -11.79
N ARG A 193 31.27 -3.41 -12.03
CA ARG A 193 31.80 -3.19 -13.39
C ARG A 193 33.11 -3.92 -13.60
N SER A 194 33.38 -4.33 -14.85
CA SER A 194 34.68 -4.83 -15.32
C SER A 194 35.01 -4.21 -16.69
N ASN A 195 36.15 -4.56 -17.23
CA ASN A 195 36.48 -4.18 -18.60
C ASN A 195 35.83 -5.09 -19.66
N GLY A 196 34.94 -6.00 -19.20
CA GLY A 196 34.34 -7.01 -20.08
C GLY A 196 35.34 -8.09 -20.53
N GLY A 197 34.92 -8.85 -21.51
CA GLY A 197 35.76 -9.91 -22.11
C GLY A 197 34.92 -11.01 -22.73
N HIS A 198 35.61 -11.95 -23.41
CA HIS A 198 34.98 -13.12 -23.98
C HIS A 198 34.88 -14.24 -22.93
N ALA A 199 33.77 -14.96 -22.89
CA ALA A 199 33.50 -15.98 -21.89
C ALA A 199 34.49 -17.19 -21.95
N SER A 200 35.20 -17.39 -23.07
CA SER A 200 36.23 -18.43 -23.18
C SER A 200 37.54 -18.14 -22.41
N ALA A 201 37.72 -16.89 -21.97
CA ALA A 201 38.86 -16.44 -21.17
C ALA A 201 38.39 -15.72 -19.89
N PRO A 202 37.72 -16.44 -18.96
CA PRO A 202 37.10 -15.79 -17.80
C PRO A 202 38.15 -15.30 -16.81
N MET A 203 37.95 -14.08 -16.33
CA MET A 203 38.74 -13.55 -15.22
C MET A 203 38.15 -13.98 -13.88
N ALA A 204 38.99 -14.16 -12.88
CA ALA A 204 38.54 -14.31 -11.50
C ALA A 204 37.84 -13.04 -11.00
N ASN A 205 36.93 -13.21 -10.04
CA ASN A 205 36.25 -12.10 -9.40
C ASN A 205 35.40 -11.24 -10.38
N SER A 206 34.62 -11.90 -11.24
CA SER A 206 33.73 -11.25 -12.21
C SER A 206 32.68 -10.36 -11.52
N PRO A 207 32.08 -9.40 -12.22
CA PRO A 207 31.00 -8.57 -11.67
C PRO A 207 29.84 -9.35 -11.05
N ILE A 208 29.42 -10.44 -11.71
CA ILE A 208 28.37 -11.32 -11.19
C ILE A 208 28.81 -11.98 -9.87
N ALA A 209 30.04 -12.49 -9.80
CA ALA A 209 30.56 -13.10 -8.57
C ALA A 209 30.64 -12.12 -7.42
N ARG A 210 31.04 -10.86 -7.66
CA ARG A 210 31.06 -9.79 -6.65
C ARG A 210 29.66 -9.40 -6.18
N LEU A 211 28.70 -9.25 -7.09
CA LEU A 211 27.30 -8.94 -6.72
C LEU A 211 26.69 -10.11 -5.95
N SER A 212 26.93 -11.36 -6.35
CA SER A 212 26.43 -12.54 -5.64
C SER A 212 27.00 -12.65 -4.23
N ALA A 213 28.29 -12.35 -4.06
CA ALA A 213 28.93 -12.32 -2.74
C ALA A 213 28.33 -11.22 -1.86
N PHE A 214 28.10 -10.01 -2.41
CA PHE A 214 27.47 -8.91 -1.71
C PHE A 214 26.04 -9.25 -1.28
N VAL A 215 25.22 -9.77 -2.19
CA VAL A 215 23.83 -10.20 -1.87
C VAL A 215 23.85 -11.23 -0.75
N THR A 216 24.69 -12.26 -0.88
CA THR A 216 24.80 -13.32 0.14
C THR A 216 25.26 -12.79 1.48
N ASP A 217 26.17 -11.82 1.51
CA ASP A 217 26.65 -11.21 2.75
C ASP A 217 25.55 -10.39 3.44
N VAL A 218 24.82 -9.56 2.68
CA VAL A 218 23.71 -8.76 3.22
C VAL A 218 22.59 -9.64 3.76
N GLU A 219 22.23 -10.73 3.07
CA GLU A 219 21.19 -11.66 3.54
C GLU A 219 21.59 -12.42 4.80
N LYS A 220 22.89 -12.76 4.93
CA LYS A 220 23.42 -13.46 6.11
C LYS A 220 23.66 -12.54 7.31
N HIS A 221 24.08 -11.33 7.04
CA HIS A 221 24.50 -10.37 8.05
C HIS A 221 23.68 -9.09 7.94
N ASP A 222 22.36 -9.19 8.21
CA ASP A 222 21.43 -8.04 8.19
C ASP A 222 22.11 -6.76 8.72
N PRO A 223 22.39 -5.75 7.85
CA PRO A 223 23.16 -4.58 8.23
C PRO A 223 22.34 -3.57 9.05
N PHE A 224 21.03 -3.76 9.15
CA PHE A 224 20.14 -2.79 9.74
C PHE A 224 19.92 -3.03 11.23
N ARG A 225 19.91 -1.92 11.99
CA ARG A 225 19.70 -1.97 13.44
C ARG A 225 18.22 -2.14 13.77
N ARG A 226 17.91 -3.11 14.62
CA ARG A 226 16.56 -3.35 15.13
C ARG A 226 16.23 -2.39 16.26
N LYS A 227 15.07 -1.73 16.15
CA LYS A 227 14.59 -0.74 17.12
C LYS A 227 13.08 -0.90 17.30
N PHE A 228 12.61 -0.86 18.52
CA PHE A 228 11.18 -0.68 18.79
C PHE A 228 10.85 0.81 18.66
N LEU A 229 10.03 1.15 17.68
CA LEU A 229 9.46 2.48 17.57
C LEU A 229 8.35 2.66 18.62
N PRO A 230 8.07 3.90 19.06
CA PRO A 230 6.99 4.17 20.02
C PRO A 230 5.65 3.55 19.58
N GLU A 231 5.29 3.63 18.30
CA GLU A 231 4.07 3.12 17.70
C GLU A 231 3.98 1.59 17.83
N VAL A 232 5.07 0.88 17.52
CA VAL A 232 5.18 -0.57 17.67
C VAL A 232 5.09 -0.98 19.13
N SER A 233 5.74 -0.25 20.02
CA SER A 233 5.67 -0.49 21.47
C SER A 233 4.26 -0.27 22.00
N ALA A 234 3.58 0.78 21.56
CA ALA A 234 2.21 1.09 21.92
C ALA A 234 1.22 0.01 21.43
N MET A 235 1.42 -0.52 20.21
CA MET A 235 0.63 -1.64 19.70
C MET A 235 0.73 -2.86 20.62
N PHE A 236 1.95 -3.29 20.97
CA PHE A 236 2.15 -4.41 21.88
C PHE A 236 1.54 -4.15 23.26
N ALA A 237 1.70 -2.96 23.81
CA ALA A 237 1.12 -2.60 25.11
C ALA A 237 -0.42 -2.65 25.09
N ARG A 238 -1.06 -2.23 24.00
CA ARG A 238 -2.52 -2.28 23.83
C ARG A 238 -3.06 -3.70 23.63
N LEU A 239 -2.27 -4.59 23.00
CA LEU A 239 -2.63 -6.01 22.83
C LEU A 239 -2.37 -6.83 24.09
N ALA A 240 -1.44 -6.43 24.96
CA ALA A 240 -1.04 -7.16 26.15
C ALA A 240 -2.21 -7.60 27.07
N PRO A 241 -3.24 -6.76 27.37
CA PRO A 241 -4.35 -7.18 28.24
C PRO A 241 -5.13 -8.41 27.73
N TYR A 242 -5.14 -8.63 26.43
CA TYR A 242 -5.86 -9.72 25.78
C TYR A 242 -5.02 -10.99 25.62
N ALA A 243 -3.72 -10.91 25.90
CA ALA A 243 -2.77 -12.00 25.73
C ALA A 243 -2.80 -12.98 26.93
N PRO A 244 -2.47 -14.27 26.72
CA PRO A 244 -2.17 -15.22 27.79
C PRO A 244 -1.05 -14.69 28.68
N PHE A 245 -1.02 -15.16 29.96
CA PHE A 245 -0.14 -14.61 31.00
C PHE A 245 1.32 -14.42 30.58
N GLY A 246 1.95 -15.44 30.00
CA GLY A 246 3.36 -15.34 29.59
C GLY A 246 3.61 -14.27 28.52
N LEU A 247 2.76 -14.21 27.50
CA LEU A 247 2.84 -13.21 26.43
C LEU A 247 2.50 -11.81 26.96
N ARG A 248 1.49 -11.71 27.84
CA ARG A 248 1.12 -10.47 28.54
C ARG A 248 2.29 -9.90 29.34
N LEU A 249 3.01 -10.77 30.07
CA LEU A 249 4.19 -10.35 30.83
C LEU A 249 5.25 -9.74 29.95
N VAL A 250 5.54 -10.35 28.80
CA VAL A 250 6.53 -9.86 27.86
C VAL A 250 6.06 -8.56 27.18
N MET A 251 4.84 -8.55 26.65
CA MET A 251 4.30 -7.41 25.90
C MET A 251 4.05 -6.19 26.80
N GLY A 252 3.61 -6.40 28.04
CA GLY A 252 3.38 -5.34 29.02
C GLY A 252 4.68 -4.76 29.62
N ASN A 253 5.80 -5.46 29.47
CA ASN A 253 7.09 -5.05 30.01
C ASN A 253 8.17 -4.98 28.90
N LEU A 254 7.82 -4.46 27.74
CA LEU A 254 8.75 -4.36 26.61
C LEU A 254 10.05 -3.63 26.97
N TRP A 255 10.01 -2.65 27.88
CA TRP A 255 11.20 -1.95 28.34
C TRP A 255 12.28 -2.92 28.88
N LEU A 256 11.88 -4.04 29.48
CA LEU A 256 12.77 -5.09 29.97
C LEU A 256 13.09 -6.13 28.88
N PHE A 257 12.08 -6.54 28.09
CA PHE A 257 12.19 -7.65 27.15
C PHE A 257 12.63 -7.25 25.74
N GLN A 258 12.79 -5.96 25.44
CA GLN A 258 13.23 -5.50 24.10
C GLN A 258 14.47 -6.22 23.54
N PRO A 259 15.57 -6.43 24.30
CA PRO A 259 16.73 -7.13 23.74
C PRO A 259 16.40 -8.53 23.25
N LEU A 260 15.63 -9.28 24.03
CA LEU A 260 15.18 -10.63 23.69
C LEU A 260 14.23 -10.59 22.48
N MET A 261 13.26 -9.70 22.49
CA MET A 261 12.25 -9.59 21.43
C MET A 261 12.88 -9.20 20.09
N LYS A 262 13.92 -8.38 20.05
CA LYS A 262 14.68 -8.06 18.84
C LYS A 262 15.36 -9.27 18.19
N LEU A 263 15.65 -10.32 18.98
CA LEU A 263 16.22 -11.57 18.48
C LEU A 263 15.14 -12.58 18.09
N VAL A 264 14.05 -12.65 18.85
CA VAL A 264 13.00 -13.66 18.68
C VAL A 264 12.02 -13.30 17.57
N LEU A 265 11.50 -12.07 17.54
CA LEU A 265 10.45 -11.67 16.60
C LEU A 265 10.80 -11.93 15.14
N PRO A 266 12.01 -11.60 14.63
CA PRO A 266 12.35 -11.88 13.23
C PRO A 266 12.46 -13.37 12.89
N ARG A 267 12.66 -14.24 13.90
CA ARG A 267 12.72 -15.69 13.72
C ARG A 267 11.35 -16.35 13.72
N VAL A 268 10.40 -15.74 14.42
CA VAL A 268 9.02 -16.24 14.54
C VAL A 268 8.13 -15.75 13.40
N SER A 269 8.33 -14.50 12.96
CA SER A 269 7.54 -13.88 11.89
C SER A 269 8.37 -12.85 11.15
N ALA A 270 8.50 -13.02 9.83
CA ALA A 270 9.16 -12.05 8.95
C ALA A 270 8.49 -10.67 9.03
N GLN A 271 7.15 -10.63 9.10
CA GLN A 271 6.38 -9.39 9.24
C GLN A 271 6.68 -8.67 10.56
N ALA A 272 6.69 -9.42 11.69
CA ALA A 272 7.04 -8.86 12.99
C ALA A 272 8.50 -8.36 13.02
N GLY A 273 9.41 -9.08 12.37
CA GLY A 273 10.80 -8.64 12.17
C GLY A 273 10.87 -7.34 11.38
N ALA A 274 10.14 -7.25 10.28
CA ALA A 274 10.11 -6.07 9.41
C ALA A 274 9.61 -4.80 10.13
N MET A 275 8.78 -4.91 11.15
CA MET A 275 8.36 -3.75 11.97
C MET A 275 9.49 -3.15 12.82
N LEU A 276 10.60 -3.87 13.01
CA LEU A 276 11.67 -3.46 13.92
C LEU A 276 12.86 -2.79 13.24
N HIS A 277 13.00 -2.87 11.91
CA HIS A 277 14.16 -2.34 11.19
C HIS A 277 13.84 -2.05 9.73
N THR A 278 14.72 -1.32 9.06
CA THR A 278 14.75 -1.22 7.61
C THR A 278 14.98 -2.61 7.01
N THR A 279 14.24 -2.94 5.97
CA THR A 279 14.40 -4.22 5.26
C THR A 279 14.95 -3.97 3.87
N ILE A 280 15.67 -4.94 3.31
CA ILE A 280 16.13 -4.95 1.92
C ILE A 280 15.67 -6.24 1.26
N ALA A 281 15.23 -6.15 0.01
CA ALA A 281 14.91 -7.30 -0.83
C ALA A 281 15.60 -7.14 -2.18
N PHE A 282 16.31 -8.16 -2.62
CA PHE A 282 16.91 -8.19 -3.94
C PHE A 282 15.94 -8.82 -4.94
N THR A 283 15.25 -7.99 -5.68
CA THR A 283 14.12 -8.41 -6.54
C THR A 283 14.49 -8.54 -8.01
N MET A 284 15.59 -7.90 -8.43
CA MET A 284 16.02 -7.91 -9.84
C MET A 284 17.53 -8.09 -9.95
N GLN A 285 17.97 -8.87 -10.94
CA GLN A 285 19.38 -9.02 -11.27
C GLN A 285 19.56 -9.03 -12.80
N LYS A 286 20.59 -8.34 -13.29
CA LYS A 286 20.97 -8.35 -14.71
C LYS A 286 22.46 -8.55 -14.84
N GLY A 287 22.85 -9.42 -15.77
CA GLY A 287 24.23 -9.61 -16.24
C GLY A 287 24.44 -9.09 -17.65
N SER A 288 25.24 -9.80 -18.47
CA SER A 288 25.39 -9.53 -19.90
C SER A 288 24.11 -9.84 -20.68
N ASP A 289 23.92 -9.17 -21.81
CA ASP A 289 22.83 -9.47 -22.74
C ASP A 289 23.14 -10.68 -23.65
N ALA A 290 24.40 -11.18 -23.65
CA ALA A 290 24.82 -12.32 -24.45
C ALA A 290 25.62 -13.33 -23.59
N CYS A 291 25.47 -14.66 -23.88
CA CYS A 291 26.06 -15.72 -23.10
C CYS A 291 27.59 -15.85 -23.26
N ASN A 292 28.18 -15.29 -24.32
CA ASN A 292 29.61 -15.31 -24.62
C ASN A 292 30.34 -14.01 -24.19
N VAL A 293 29.68 -13.12 -23.46
CA VAL A 293 30.27 -11.85 -23.02
C VAL A 293 30.26 -11.76 -21.49
N ILE A 294 31.42 -11.38 -20.92
CA ILE A 294 31.54 -11.07 -19.48
C ILE A 294 31.06 -9.64 -19.24
N PRO A 295 30.15 -9.41 -18.27
CA PRO A 295 29.62 -8.08 -17.98
C PRO A 295 30.64 -7.12 -17.37
#